data_5f93485f8c2ca5f83e2e3be71e291742
#
_entry.id   5f93485f8c2ca5f83e2e3be71e291742
#
_cell.length_a   1.000
_cell.length_b   1.000
_cell.length_c   1.000
_cell.angle_alpha   90.00
_cell.angle_beta   90.00
_cell.angle_gamma   90.00
#
_symmetry.space_group_name_H-M   'P 1'
#
loop_
_entity.id
_entity.type
_entity.pdbx_description
1 polymer ?
#
loop_
_entity_poly.entity_id
_entity_poly.type
_entity_poly.pdbx_seq_one_letter_code
_entity_poly.pdbx_strand_id
1 'polypeptide(L)'
;MRIPRRAAATTAALVTSALALTACGPSGGSGGSDSASGKVEGQVTFQTWNLKANFKKYFEGVIADFENKYPDTDIRWVDQPAEGYPEKLSADAAGGTLPDVVNVSPDLAYPLAKAGLALDLEKTAGKYRGEYLDGAWESHRMPGMTGVFAFPWYLNTGPMFYNKELFAKAGLDPERPPTSYDQLFQDAVAMARKSDRKIAMLAGTPSIEDFGRYGERLMNARGTEFTFNGPKGVELLEHYQKLYAAGALDSQALTAQAESAGRKFQQQSVAMNPGSAHDLENFKKEAPSLYRHIGITDAVNNTGKANMYVQGLMVNAQSKVKPAAVAFAHFITDKKNQMAFAKEVTIFPSTKGSLDDPYFTKEDGTDATRVRIASAKSLKNAVNYTPVPLSDQMKTVLRNAVAKAVQGKQSPQAALDGAVAACNRLLKSA
;
A
#
# COMPACT_ATOMS: atom_id res chain seq x y z
N MET A 1 -49.75 -51.06 -9.14
CA MET A 1 -50.27 -51.76 -10.35
C MET A 1 -49.14 -51.93 -11.31
N ARG A 2 -48.92 -53.12 -11.73
CA ARG A 2 -47.83 -53.82 -12.39
C ARG A 2 -47.26 -53.20 -13.67
N ILE A 3 -45.96 -53.37 -13.81
CA ILE A 3 -45.04 -53.35 -14.95
C ILE A 3 -45.62 -54.03 -16.22
N PRO A 4 -45.18 -53.76 -17.49
CA PRO A 4 -43.99 -54.54 -17.93
C PRO A 4 -42.95 -53.85 -18.84
N ARG A 5 -41.75 -54.40 -18.74
CA ARG A 5 -40.60 -54.32 -19.67
C ARG A 5 -40.96 -54.80 -21.08
N ARG A 6 -40.32 -54.20 -22.09
CA ARG A 6 -39.89 -54.93 -23.31
C ARG A 6 -38.52 -54.49 -23.78
N ALA A 7 -37.65 -55.48 -23.84
CA ALA A 7 -36.35 -55.40 -24.47
C ALA A 7 -36.50 -55.68 -25.99
N ALA A 8 -35.64 -55.07 -26.77
CA ALA A 8 -35.30 -55.54 -28.12
C ALA A 8 -33.82 -55.23 -28.42
N ALA A 9 -33.11 -56.33 -28.61
CA ALA A 9 -31.73 -56.34 -29.14
C ALA A 9 -31.80 -56.47 -30.69
N THR A 10 -30.85 -55.82 -31.37
CA THR A 10 -30.32 -56.30 -32.68
C THR A 10 -29.11 -55.43 -33.08
N THR A 11 -28.06 -56.05 -33.19
CA THR A 11 -27.11 -56.51 -34.22
C THR A 11 -26.01 -55.53 -34.60
N ALA A 12 -24.80 -56.06 -34.40
CA ALA A 12 -23.51 -55.48 -34.76
C ALA A 12 -23.30 -55.45 -36.29
N ALA A 13 -22.58 -54.46 -36.76
CA ALA A 13 -21.89 -54.49 -38.04
C ALA A 13 -20.48 -53.87 -37.81
N LEU A 14 -19.45 -54.77 -37.91
CA LEU A 14 -18.04 -54.42 -37.99
C LEU A 14 -17.75 -53.84 -39.38
N VAL A 15 -17.17 -52.63 -39.43
CA VAL A 15 -16.44 -52.16 -40.62
C VAL A 15 -15.02 -51.77 -40.13
N THR A 16 -14.08 -52.57 -40.49
CA THR A 16 -12.62 -52.37 -40.38
C THR A 16 -12.19 -51.42 -41.48
N SER A 17 -11.73 -50.20 -41.07
CA SER A 17 -11.02 -49.31 -41.97
C SER A 17 -9.67 -48.98 -41.35
N ALA A 18 -8.61 -49.37 -42.03
CA ALA A 18 -7.23 -49.09 -41.71
C ALA A 18 -6.96 -47.55 -41.78
N LEU A 19 -6.44 -46.99 -40.72
CA LEU A 19 -5.96 -45.63 -40.66
C LEU A 19 -4.45 -45.57 -40.52
N ALA A 20 -3.85 -44.88 -41.46
CA ALA A 20 -2.45 -44.52 -41.47
C ALA A 20 -2.07 -43.67 -40.25
N LEU A 21 -1.09 -44.10 -39.49
CA LEU A 21 -0.44 -43.33 -38.43
C LEU A 21 0.42 -42.23 -39.07
N THR A 22 -0.07 -41.00 -39.04
CA THR A 22 0.79 -39.80 -39.08
C THR A 22 1.11 -39.40 -37.65
N ALA A 23 2.35 -39.61 -37.25
CA ALA A 23 2.90 -39.12 -36.00
C ALA A 23 2.95 -37.60 -36.01
N CYS A 24 1.99 -36.95 -35.35
CA CYS A 24 2.17 -35.58 -34.86
C CYS A 24 2.76 -35.66 -33.47
N GLY A 25 3.99 -35.16 -33.31
CA GLY A 25 4.66 -35.01 -32.04
C GLY A 25 3.86 -34.15 -31.06
N PRO A 26 4.07 -34.29 -29.75
CA PRO A 26 3.40 -33.49 -28.76
C PRO A 26 3.87 -32.03 -28.94
N SER A 27 3.01 -31.16 -29.49
CA SER A 27 3.18 -29.73 -29.43
C SER A 27 3.18 -29.34 -27.95
N GLY A 28 4.36 -28.92 -27.50
CA GLY A 28 4.60 -28.43 -26.17
C GLY A 28 3.57 -27.41 -25.78
N GLY A 29 3.19 -27.45 -24.52
CA GLY A 29 2.35 -26.44 -23.89
C GLY A 29 2.86 -25.06 -24.23
N SER A 30 1.97 -24.23 -24.69
CA SER A 30 2.19 -22.79 -24.86
C SER A 30 2.37 -22.15 -23.48
N GLY A 31 3.58 -22.25 -22.93
CA GLY A 31 4.05 -21.28 -21.98
C GLY A 31 4.02 -19.94 -22.71
N GLY A 32 3.09 -19.05 -22.34
CA GLY A 32 3.06 -17.72 -22.90
C GLY A 32 4.45 -17.13 -22.74
N SER A 33 5.07 -16.70 -23.84
CA SER A 33 6.38 -16.05 -23.77
C SER A 33 6.24 -14.79 -22.92
N ASP A 34 7.06 -14.62 -21.86
CA ASP A 34 7.17 -13.40 -21.05
C ASP A 34 7.67 -12.21 -21.88
N SER A 35 7.81 -12.34 -23.17
CA SER A 35 8.29 -11.29 -24.05
C SER A 35 7.19 -10.24 -24.28
N ALA A 36 7.45 -9.01 -23.82
CA ALA A 36 6.70 -7.81 -24.21
C ALA A 36 7.31 -7.10 -25.43
N SER A 37 8.15 -7.80 -26.19
CA SER A 37 8.74 -7.31 -27.43
C SER A 37 7.73 -7.47 -28.58
N GLY A 38 7.62 -6.46 -29.44
CA GLY A 38 6.71 -6.45 -30.59
C GLY A 38 6.19 -5.07 -30.91
N LYS A 39 5.31 -5.00 -31.90
CA LYS A 39 4.65 -3.76 -32.28
C LYS A 39 3.67 -3.34 -31.20
N VAL A 40 3.61 -2.04 -30.94
CA VAL A 40 2.65 -1.43 -30.00
C VAL A 40 1.36 -1.20 -30.78
N GLU A 41 0.42 -2.14 -30.68
CA GLU A 41 -0.85 -2.12 -31.41
C GLU A 41 -1.93 -2.91 -30.69
N GLY A 42 -3.19 -2.68 -31.08
CA GLY A 42 -4.36 -3.40 -30.57
C GLY A 42 -5.10 -2.66 -29.44
N GLN A 43 -6.23 -3.25 -29.04
CA GLN A 43 -7.05 -2.69 -27.98
C GLN A 43 -6.53 -3.13 -26.61
N VAL A 44 -6.20 -2.14 -25.75
CA VAL A 44 -5.75 -2.33 -24.37
C VAL A 44 -6.88 -1.96 -23.41
N THR A 45 -7.32 -2.88 -22.59
CA THR A 45 -8.27 -2.62 -21.50
C THR A 45 -7.50 -2.13 -20.28
N PHE A 46 -7.81 -0.91 -19.83
CA PHE A 46 -7.21 -0.28 -18.65
C PHE A 46 -8.23 -0.14 -17.53
N GLN A 47 -7.98 -0.71 -16.36
CA GLN A 47 -8.88 -0.64 -15.22
C GLN A 47 -8.28 0.14 -14.06
N THR A 48 -9.08 1.09 -13.56
CA THR A 48 -8.82 1.86 -12.33
C THR A 48 -9.98 1.72 -11.35
N TRP A 49 -9.85 2.34 -10.17
CA TRP A 49 -10.93 2.42 -9.20
C TRP A 49 -11.05 3.85 -8.67
N ASN A 50 -12.31 4.34 -8.65
CA ASN A 50 -12.73 5.63 -8.08
C ASN A 50 -11.97 6.86 -8.63
N LEU A 51 -11.51 6.82 -9.88
CA LEU A 51 -10.78 7.91 -10.53
C LEU A 51 -11.61 8.66 -11.56
N LYS A 52 -12.53 7.99 -12.27
CA LYS A 52 -13.25 8.56 -13.40
C LYS A 52 -14.16 9.73 -13.02
N ALA A 53 -14.75 9.67 -11.82
CA ALA A 53 -15.67 10.71 -11.34
C ALA A 53 -14.97 12.08 -11.23
N ASN A 54 -13.70 12.11 -10.78
CA ASN A 54 -12.97 13.35 -10.50
C ASN A 54 -11.90 13.70 -11.53
N PHE A 55 -11.35 12.72 -12.25
CA PHE A 55 -10.16 12.90 -13.11
C PHE A 55 -10.37 12.48 -14.54
N LYS A 56 -11.65 12.40 -14.99
CA LYS A 56 -12.00 11.97 -16.35
C LYS A 56 -11.23 12.74 -17.42
N LYS A 57 -11.21 14.07 -17.34
CA LYS A 57 -10.54 14.93 -18.32
C LYS A 57 -9.04 14.64 -18.41
N TYR A 58 -8.39 14.43 -17.27
CA TYR A 58 -6.96 14.10 -17.22
C TYR A 58 -6.70 12.77 -17.94
N PHE A 59 -7.43 11.71 -17.57
CA PHE A 59 -7.19 10.38 -18.15
C PHE A 59 -7.54 10.31 -19.63
N GLU A 60 -8.62 10.93 -20.08
CA GLU A 60 -8.95 11.01 -21.50
C GLU A 60 -7.88 11.76 -22.28
N GLY A 61 -7.25 12.80 -21.71
CA GLY A 61 -6.13 13.48 -22.32
C GLY A 61 -4.88 12.62 -22.45
N VAL A 62 -4.51 11.90 -21.37
CA VAL A 62 -3.34 10.98 -21.40
C VAL A 62 -3.57 9.82 -22.36
N ILE A 63 -4.78 9.28 -22.44
CA ILE A 63 -5.15 8.23 -23.38
C ILE A 63 -5.00 8.75 -24.83
N ALA A 64 -5.55 9.92 -25.14
CA ALA A 64 -5.42 10.51 -26.45
C ALA A 64 -3.95 10.80 -26.83
N ASP A 65 -3.12 11.28 -25.89
CA ASP A 65 -1.67 11.48 -26.09
C ASP A 65 -0.98 10.15 -26.44
N PHE A 66 -1.37 9.04 -25.77
CA PHE A 66 -0.82 7.72 -26.07
C PHE A 66 -1.24 7.20 -27.44
N GLU A 67 -2.53 7.29 -27.78
CA GLU A 67 -3.06 6.87 -29.08
C GLU A 67 -2.50 7.70 -30.23
N ASN A 68 -2.29 8.99 -30.02
CA ASN A 68 -1.58 9.84 -31.00
C ASN A 68 -0.13 9.39 -31.23
N LYS A 69 0.56 8.92 -30.16
CA LYS A 69 1.92 8.39 -30.27
C LYS A 69 1.96 7.00 -30.91
N TYR A 70 0.91 6.20 -30.72
CA TYR A 70 0.77 4.84 -31.20
C TYR A 70 -0.60 4.67 -31.90
N PRO A 71 -0.76 5.13 -33.15
CA PRO A 71 -2.06 5.21 -33.82
C PRO A 71 -2.78 3.89 -34.05
N ASP A 72 -2.05 2.76 -33.96
CA ASP A 72 -2.63 1.42 -34.10
C ASP A 72 -3.14 0.87 -32.74
N THR A 73 -3.26 1.71 -31.71
CA THR A 73 -3.78 1.32 -30.39
C THR A 73 -5.14 1.96 -30.10
N ASP A 74 -5.95 1.27 -29.28
CA ASP A 74 -7.23 1.74 -28.74
C ASP A 74 -7.28 1.43 -27.25
N ILE A 75 -7.41 2.45 -26.38
CA ILE A 75 -7.38 2.29 -24.93
C ILE A 75 -8.78 2.34 -24.36
N ARG A 76 -9.29 1.20 -23.96
CA ARG A 76 -10.58 1.08 -23.30
C ARG A 76 -10.45 1.26 -21.79
N TRP A 77 -10.71 2.46 -21.28
CA TRP A 77 -10.66 2.76 -19.85
C TRP A 77 -11.96 2.39 -19.12
N VAL A 78 -11.83 1.53 -18.12
CA VAL A 78 -12.89 1.07 -17.20
C VAL A 78 -12.55 1.54 -15.80
N ASP A 79 -13.48 2.17 -15.09
CA ASP A 79 -13.31 2.58 -13.70
C ASP A 79 -14.34 1.89 -12.82
N GLN A 80 -13.88 1.32 -11.70
CA GLN A 80 -14.72 0.57 -10.77
C GLN A 80 -14.95 1.38 -9.48
N PRO A 81 -16.03 1.13 -8.74
CA PRO A 81 -16.16 1.62 -7.38
C PRO A 81 -15.01 1.11 -6.50
N ALA A 82 -14.60 1.92 -5.50
CA ALA A 82 -13.59 1.48 -4.53
C ALA A 82 -14.09 0.33 -3.64
N GLU A 83 -15.38 0.39 -3.26
CA GLU A 83 -16.05 -0.70 -2.53
C GLU A 83 -16.22 -1.92 -3.46
N GLY A 84 -15.76 -3.08 -2.99
CA GLY A 84 -15.81 -4.34 -3.74
C GLY A 84 -14.76 -4.47 -4.84
N TYR A 85 -13.80 -3.52 -4.94
CA TYR A 85 -12.74 -3.62 -5.95
C TYR A 85 -11.84 -4.86 -5.82
N PRO A 86 -11.40 -5.27 -4.60
CA PRO A 86 -10.63 -6.50 -4.43
C PRO A 86 -11.38 -7.75 -4.87
N GLU A 87 -12.69 -7.83 -4.55
CA GLU A 87 -13.57 -8.95 -4.93
C GLU A 87 -13.76 -8.99 -6.46
N LYS A 88 -13.93 -7.82 -7.08
CA LYS A 88 -14.03 -7.70 -8.55
C LYS A 88 -12.76 -8.21 -9.23
N LEU A 89 -11.57 -7.80 -8.76
CA LEU A 89 -10.30 -8.28 -9.29
C LEU A 89 -10.17 -9.80 -9.16
N SER A 90 -10.55 -10.34 -8.02
CA SER A 90 -10.51 -11.79 -7.77
C SER A 90 -11.47 -12.54 -8.70
N ALA A 91 -12.68 -12.00 -8.92
CA ALA A 91 -13.66 -12.59 -9.84
C ALA A 91 -13.18 -12.51 -11.29
N ASP A 92 -12.60 -11.41 -11.73
CA ASP A 92 -12.04 -11.24 -13.08
C ASP A 92 -10.87 -12.20 -13.32
N ALA A 93 -10.00 -12.35 -12.31
CA ALA A 93 -8.89 -13.31 -12.36
C ALA A 93 -9.37 -14.75 -12.52
N ALA A 94 -10.36 -15.15 -11.72
CA ALA A 94 -10.94 -16.51 -11.78
C ALA A 94 -11.73 -16.75 -13.08
N GLY A 95 -12.39 -15.71 -13.62
CA GLY A 95 -13.14 -15.77 -14.87
C GLY A 95 -12.31 -15.64 -16.13
N GLY A 96 -11.00 -15.37 -16.04
CA GLY A 96 -10.14 -15.11 -17.20
C GLY A 96 -10.48 -13.80 -17.94
N THR A 97 -11.10 -12.85 -17.24
CA THR A 97 -11.54 -11.55 -17.79
C THR A 97 -10.76 -10.38 -17.20
N LEU A 98 -9.60 -10.65 -16.56
CA LEU A 98 -8.74 -9.63 -16.01
C LEU A 98 -8.27 -8.67 -17.11
N PRO A 99 -8.44 -7.34 -16.95
CA PRO A 99 -7.98 -6.36 -17.92
C PRO A 99 -6.47 -6.43 -18.20
N ASP A 100 -6.04 -5.84 -19.32
CA ASP A 100 -4.63 -5.86 -19.74
C ASP A 100 -3.73 -5.05 -18.80
N VAL A 101 -4.23 -3.90 -18.31
CA VAL A 101 -3.54 -3.03 -17.35
C VAL A 101 -4.48 -2.72 -16.19
N VAL A 102 -4.01 -2.97 -14.96
CA VAL A 102 -4.84 -2.89 -13.76
C VAL A 102 -4.17 -2.04 -12.68
N ASN A 103 -4.91 -1.08 -12.12
CA ASN A 103 -4.46 -0.33 -10.96
C ASN A 103 -4.53 -1.19 -9.69
N VAL A 104 -3.40 -1.36 -9.03
CA VAL A 104 -3.27 -2.20 -7.84
C VAL A 104 -2.34 -1.59 -6.79
N SER A 105 -2.63 -1.84 -5.53
CA SER A 105 -1.65 -1.78 -4.44
C SER A 105 -0.86 -3.11 -4.39
N PRO A 106 0.28 -3.18 -3.69
CA PRO A 106 1.07 -4.41 -3.60
C PRO A 106 0.31 -5.61 -3.05
N ASP A 107 -0.56 -5.41 -2.07
CA ASP A 107 -1.42 -6.46 -1.48
C ASP A 107 -2.45 -6.99 -2.46
N LEU A 108 -3.02 -6.14 -3.33
CA LEU A 108 -3.93 -6.55 -4.40
C LEU A 108 -3.20 -7.26 -5.55
N ALA A 109 -1.98 -6.85 -5.85
CA ALA A 109 -1.16 -7.48 -6.89
C ALA A 109 -0.64 -8.87 -6.48
N TYR A 110 -0.41 -9.10 -5.18
CA TYR A 110 0.22 -10.32 -4.68
C TYR A 110 -0.53 -11.62 -5.04
N PRO A 111 -1.84 -11.76 -4.76
CA PRO A 111 -2.57 -12.96 -5.16
C PRO A 111 -2.61 -13.16 -6.68
N LEU A 112 -2.67 -12.09 -7.47
CA LEU A 112 -2.62 -12.16 -8.93
C LEU A 112 -1.25 -12.63 -9.43
N ALA A 113 -0.17 -12.14 -8.83
CA ALA A 113 1.18 -12.59 -9.13
C ALA A 113 1.39 -14.06 -8.76
N LYS A 114 0.91 -14.50 -7.58
CA LYS A 114 0.92 -15.93 -7.18
C LYS A 114 0.20 -16.83 -8.18
N ALA A 115 -0.89 -16.34 -8.75
CA ALA A 115 -1.65 -17.07 -9.77
C ALA A 115 -1.02 -17.02 -11.17
N GLY A 116 0.14 -16.37 -11.35
CA GLY A 116 0.81 -16.22 -12.65
C GLY A 116 0.11 -15.24 -13.60
N LEU A 117 -0.74 -14.36 -13.07
CA LEU A 117 -1.52 -13.39 -13.86
C LEU A 117 -0.82 -12.03 -13.99
N ALA A 118 0.22 -11.78 -13.22
CA ALA A 118 1.00 -10.54 -13.30
C ALA A 118 2.29 -10.76 -14.09
N LEU A 119 2.57 -9.85 -15.02
CA LEU A 119 3.80 -9.89 -15.83
C LEU A 119 5.02 -9.51 -15.00
N ASP A 120 6.10 -10.27 -15.08
CA ASP A 120 7.37 -9.95 -14.42
C ASP A 120 8.07 -8.78 -15.15
N LEU A 121 8.03 -7.61 -14.56
CA LEU A 121 8.60 -6.39 -15.13
C LEU A 121 10.14 -6.34 -15.04
N GLU A 122 10.78 -7.09 -14.14
CA GLU A 122 12.24 -7.19 -14.13
C GLU A 122 12.74 -7.80 -15.47
N LYS A 123 12.01 -8.79 -15.99
CA LYS A 123 12.35 -9.43 -17.26
C LYS A 123 11.90 -8.64 -18.47
N THR A 124 10.70 -8.03 -18.41
CA THR A 124 10.04 -7.49 -19.60
C THR A 124 10.21 -5.97 -19.76
N ALA A 125 10.43 -5.26 -18.66
CA ALA A 125 10.48 -3.80 -18.60
C ALA A 125 11.61 -3.28 -17.69
N GLY A 126 12.57 -4.11 -17.30
CA GLY A 126 13.67 -3.77 -16.39
C GLY A 126 14.52 -2.57 -16.84
N LYS A 127 14.53 -2.26 -18.14
CA LYS A 127 15.17 -1.06 -18.69
C LYS A 127 14.61 0.24 -18.11
N TYR A 128 13.37 0.25 -17.62
CA TYR A 128 12.71 1.43 -17.02
C TYR A 128 12.94 1.56 -15.51
N ARG A 129 13.53 0.54 -14.86
CA ARG A 129 13.76 0.57 -13.40
C ARG A 129 14.46 1.86 -12.95
N GLY A 130 15.45 2.31 -13.71
CA GLY A 130 16.22 3.53 -13.40
C GLY A 130 15.42 4.82 -13.34
N GLU A 131 14.20 4.85 -13.87
CA GLU A 131 13.31 6.00 -13.90
C GLU A 131 12.53 6.19 -12.58
N TYR A 132 12.39 5.12 -11.77
CA TYR A 132 11.59 5.12 -10.55
C TYR A 132 12.45 5.21 -9.28
N LEU A 133 11.88 5.75 -8.21
CA LEU A 133 12.48 5.67 -6.87
C LEU A 133 12.66 4.21 -6.47
N ASP A 134 13.82 3.90 -5.90
CA ASP A 134 14.17 2.50 -5.57
C ASP A 134 13.14 1.87 -4.60
N GLY A 135 12.72 2.61 -3.56
CA GLY A 135 11.70 2.14 -2.62
C GLY A 135 10.34 1.88 -3.29
N ALA A 136 9.95 2.70 -4.27
CA ALA A 136 8.69 2.52 -4.99
C ALA A 136 8.75 1.28 -5.89
N TRP A 137 9.84 1.07 -6.62
CA TRP A 137 10.04 -0.13 -7.45
C TRP A 137 10.05 -1.40 -6.62
N GLU A 138 10.84 -1.42 -5.53
CA GLU A 138 10.95 -2.58 -4.64
C GLU A 138 9.65 -2.91 -3.89
N SER A 139 8.75 -1.93 -3.72
CA SER A 139 7.43 -2.18 -3.10
C SER A 139 6.53 -3.12 -3.90
N HIS A 140 6.79 -3.28 -5.20
CA HIS A 140 6.08 -4.23 -6.07
C HIS A 140 6.82 -5.56 -6.28
N ARG A 141 7.88 -5.81 -5.51
CA ARG A 141 8.51 -7.12 -5.40
C ARG A 141 7.67 -8.01 -4.50
N MET A 142 7.24 -9.14 -5.03
CA MET A 142 6.30 -10.01 -4.32
C MET A 142 7.01 -11.04 -3.43
N PRO A 143 6.48 -11.30 -2.22
CA PRO A 143 7.02 -12.28 -1.30
C PRO A 143 7.17 -13.67 -1.91
N GLY A 144 8.36 -14.28 -1.76
CA GLY A 144 8.66 -15.61 -2.31
C GLY A 144 8.88 -15.66 -3.81
N MET A 145 8.86 -14.51 -4.50
CA MET A 145 9.03 -14.39 -5.95
C MET A 145 10.26 -13.54 -6.30
N THR A 146 10.80 -13.71 -7.50
CA THR A 146 12.02 -13.01 -7.94
C THR A 146 11.73 -11.75 -8.77
N GLY A 147 10.50 -11.50 -9.20
CA GLY A 147 10.11 -10.41 -10.08
C GLY A 147 9.59 -9.17 -9.35
N VAL A 148 9.35 -8.12 -10.12
CA VAL A 148 8.56 -6.94 -9.78
C VAL A 148 7.33 -6.93 -10.68
N PHE A 149 6.14 -6.71 -10.12
CA PHE A 149 4.89 -7.08 -10.79
C PHE A 149 3.93 -5.90 -11.07
N ALA A 150 4.36 -4.67 -10.81
CA ALA A 150 3.64 -3.48 -11.27
C ALA A 150 4.62 -2.32 -11.48
N PHE A 151 4.33 -1.44 -12.44
CA PHE A 151 4.99 -0.15 -12.56
C PHE A 151 4.54 0.74 -11.39
N PRO A 152 5.47 1.30 -10.58
CA PRO A 152 5.07 2.25 -9.54
C PRO A 152 4.40 3.46 -10.18
N TRP A 153 3.23 3.82 -9.68
CA TRP A 153 2.46 4.92 -10.28
C TRP A 153 2.51 6.15 -9.39
N TYR A 154 1.79 6.13 -8.28
CA TYR A 154 1.82 7.27 -7.36
C TYR A 154 2.04 6.81 -5.91
N LEU A 155 2.61 7.73 -5.15
CA LEU A 155 2.92 7.53 -3.74
C LEU A 155 2.01 8.37 -2.86
N ASN A 156 1.81 7.91 -1.65
CA ASN A 156 1.17 8.68 -0.60
C ASN A 156 1.98 8.54 0.70
N THR A 157 2.04 9.64 1.46
CA THR A 157 2.59 9.70 2.81
C THR A 157 1.99 10.93 3.49
N GLY A 158 2.18 11.06 4.79
CA GLY A 158 1.78 12.23 5.52
C GLY A 158 2.80 12.61 6.59
N PRO A 159 3.00 13.91 6.83
CA PRO A 159 3.74 14.37 7.98
C PRO A 159 2.96 14.11 9.27
N MET A 160 3.62 14.37 10.40
CA MET A 160 2.96 14.49 11.68
C MET A 160 2.59 15.95 11.93
N PHE A 161 1.36 16.20 12.35
CA PHE A 161 0.96 17.45 12.97
C PHE A 161 1.17 17.36 14.48
N TYR A 162 1.55 18.48 15.09
CA TYR A 162 1.65 18.56 16.54
C TYR A 162 1.13 19.91 17.04
N ASN A 163 0.63 19.92 18.26
CA ASN A 163 0.08 21.13 18.89
C ASN A 163 1.17 21.82 19.74
N LYS A 164 1.73 22.91 19.22
CA LYS A 164 2.78 23.72 19.87
C LYS A 164 2.37 24.22 21.25
N GLU A 165 1.10 24.56 21.44
CA GLU A 165 0.59 25.04 22.73
C GLU A 165 0.63 23.93 23.79
N LEU A 166 0.24 22.70 23.42
CA LEU A 166 0.30 21.54 24.32
C LEU A 166 1.75 21.19 24.69
N PHE A 167 2.67 21.29 23.72
CA PHE A 167 4.10 21.11 23.98
C PHE A 167 4.60 22.14 24.99
N ALA A 168 4.34 23.43 24.77
CA ALA A 168 4.73 24.48 25.69
C ALA A 168 4.12 24.30 27.11
N LYS A 169 2.84 23.95 27.22
CA LYS A 169 2.17 23.63 28.49
C LYS A 169 2.79 22.44 29.23
N ALA A 170 3.33 21.47 28.49
CA ALA A 170 4.04 20.34 29.03
C ALA A 170 5.51 20.64 29.40
N GLY A 171 5.99 21.85 29.13
CA GLY A 171 7.38 22.25 29.32
C GLY A 171 8.33 21.63 28.27
N LEU A 172 7.78 21.20 27.15
CA LEU A 172 8.53 20.75 25.96
C LEU A 172 8.78 21.93 25.02
N ASP A 173 9.86 21.87 24.25
CA ASP A 173 10.16 22.88 23.24
C ASP A 173 9.17 22.78 22.07
N PRO A 174 8.31 23.79 21.83
CA PRO A 174 7.33 23.75 20.76
C PRO A 174 7.94 23.83 19.35
N GLU A 175 9.22 24.15 19.22
CA GLU A 175 9.92 24.19 17.92
C GLU A 175 10.75 22.92 17.66
N ARG A 176 10.78 21.98 18.61
CA ARG A 176 11.55 20.73 18.54
C ARG A 176 10.70 19.49 18.85
N PRO A 177 9.70 19.16 18.00
CA PRO A 177 8.90 17.97 18.18
C PRO A 177 9.75 16.71 18.04
N PRO A 178 9.35 15.57 18.65
CA PRO A 178 10.08 14.34 18.55
C PRO A 178 10.10 13.81 17.11
N THR A 179 11.28 13.42 16.63
CA THR A 179 11.50 12.77 15.33
C THR A 179 12.00 11.32 15.49
N SER A 180 12.41 10.92 16.70
CA SER A 180 12.75 9.55 17.05
C SER A 180 11.78 8.98 18.11
N TYR A 181 11.69 7.66 18.18
CA TYR A 181 10.87 7.00 19.19
C TYR A 181 11.37 7.23 20.62
N ASP A 182 12.70 7.31 20.83
CA ASP A 182 13.26 7.57 22.15
C ASP A 182 12.83 8.92 22.71
N GLN A 183 12.90 9.96 21.86
CA GLN A 183 12.40 11.28 22.22
C GLN A 183 10.88 11.28 22.41
N LEU A 184 10.13 10.61 21.51
CA LEU A 184 8.68 10.47 21.63
C LEU A 184 8.27 9.89 22.97
N PHE A 185 8.95 8.84 23.43
CA PHE A 185 8.61 8.19 24.73
C PHE A 185 8.91 9.09 25.91
N GLN A 186 10.04 9.78 25.91
CA GLN A 186 10.40 10.74 26.95
C GLN A 186 9.39 11.88 27.02
N ASP A 187 9.07 12.47 25.88
CA ASP A 187 8.14 13.59 25.77
C ASP A 187 6.71 13.18 26.14
N ALA A 188 6.29 11.95 25.79
CA ALA A 188 4.98 11.42 26.16
C ALA A 188 4.80 11.31 27.66
N VAL A 189 5.82 10.80 28.38
CA VAL A 189 5.78 10.74 29.85
C VAL A 189 5.77 12.14 30.47
N ALA A 190 6.58 13.07 29.95
CA ALA A 190 6.60 14.44 30.40
C ALA A 190 5.24 15.13 30.21
N MET A 191 4.64 14.96 29.03
CA MET A 191 3.31 15.50 28.68
C MET A 191 2.23 14.95 29.63
N ALA A 192 2.17 13.64 29.81
CA ALA A 192 1.20 13.02 30.72
C ALA A 192 1.33 13.55 32.16
N ARG A 193 2.56 13.62 32.68
CA ARG A 193 2.82 14.13 34.02
C ARG A 193 2.39 15.58 34.19
N LYS A 194 2.69 16.45 33.22
CA LYS A 194 2.39 17.90 33.27
C LYS A 194 0.91 18.19 33.05
N SER A 195 0.22 17.34 32.30
CA SER A 195 -1.22 17.49 32.03
C SER A 195 -2.12 16.74 33.01
N ASP A 196 -1.57 16.17 34.07
CA ASP A 196 -2.31 15.26 34.99
C ASP A 196 -3.01 14.14 34.22
N ARG A 197 -2.30 13.53 33.26
CA ARG A 197 -2.75 12.43 32.39
C ARG A 197 -3.97 12.76 31.51
N LYS A 198 -4.24 14.05 31.28
CA LYS A 198 -5.37 14.51 30.45
C LYS A 198 -5.01 14.59 28.97
N ILE A 199 -3.71 14.66 28.64
CA ILE A 199 -3.20 14.79 27.29
C ILE A 199 -2.22 13.65 27.02
N ALA A 200 -2.50 12.89 25.98
CA ALA A 200 -1.57 11.88 25.47
C ALA A 200 -0.76 12.44 24.28
N MET A 201 0.44 11.89 24.06
CA MET A 201 1.23 12.27 22.89
C MET A 201 0.61 11.75 21.62
N LEU A 202 0.19 10.48 21.59
CA LEU A 202 -0.42 9.77 20.48
C LEU A 202 -1.75 9.13 20.88
N ALA A 203 -2.66 8.96 19.92
CA ALA A 203 -3.97 8.38 20.14
C ALA A 203 -3.97 6.85 20.27
N GLY A 204 -2.97 6.15 19.75
CA GLY A 204 -2.99 4.70 19.58
C GLY A 204 -1.77 3.96 20.09
N THR A 205 -1.81 2.65 19.96
CA THR A 205 -0.69 1.73 20.16
C THR A 205 0.00 1.42 18.82
N PRO A 206 1.22 0.83 18.82
CA PRO A 206 1.98 0.63 17.60
C PRO A 206 1.31 -0.33 16.62
N SER A 207 1.28 0.08 15.36
CA SER A 207 0.91 -0.73 14.20
C SER A 207 2.13 -1.50 13.68
N ILE A 208 1.95 -2.38 12.69
CA ILE A 208 3.06 -3.11 12.09
C ILE A 208 4.12 -2.15 11.47
N GLU A 209 3.67 -1.03 10.92
CA GLU A 209 4.55 -0.01 10.34
C GLU A 209 5.42 0.66 11.42
N ASP A 210 4.90 0.78 12.65
CA ASP A 210 5.66 1.32 13.78
C ASP A 210 6.79 0.38 14.17
N PHE A 211 6.58 -0.94 14.17
CA PHE A 211 7.65 -1.91 14.37
C PHE A 211 8.75 -1.73 13.32
N GLY A 212 8.38 -1.58 12.04
CA GLY A 212 9.33 -1.33 10.96
C GLY A 212 10.07 0.00 11.12
N ARG A 213 9.37 1.10 11.43
CA ARG A 213 9.97 2.42 11.68
C ARG A 213 10.85 2.46 12.94
N TYR A 214 10.55 1.62 13.93
CA TYR A 214 11.40 1.44 15.11
C TYR A 214 12.67 0.67 14.79
N GLY A 215 12.71 -0.07 13.68
CA GLY A 215 13.86 -0.83 13.21
C GLY A 215 13.75 -2.34 13.34
N GLU A 216 12.54 -2.87 13.63
CA GLU A 216 12.30 -4.31 13.66
C GLU A 216 12.15 -4.87 12.24
N ARG A 217 12.66 -6.07 12.04
CA ARG A 217 12.47 -6.81 10.79
C ARG A 217 11.09 -7.46 10.78
N LEU A 218 10.23 -7.02 9.88
CA LEU A 218 8.84 -7.46 9.84
C LEU A 218 8.67 -8.85 9.22
N MET A 219 9.51 -9.21 8.26
CA MET A 219 9.50 -10.50 7.57
C MET A 219 10.92 -11.02 7.34
N ASN A 220 11.05 -12.32 7.07
CA ASN A 220 12.31 -12.90 6.63
C ASN A 220 12.76 -12.31 5.28
N ALA A 221 13.99 -12.58 4.84
CA ALA A 221 14.55 -11.98 3.61
C ALA A 221 13.77 -12.34 2.33
N ARG A 222 13.03 -13.45 2.34
CA ARG A 222 12.19 -13.88 1.21
C ARG A 222 10.75 -13.35 1.28
N GLY A 223 10.37 -12.66 2.35
CA GLY A 223 9.00 -12.19 2.58
C GLY A 223 7.97 -13.31 2.82
N THR A 224 8.42 -14.52 3.15
CA THR A 224 7.57 -15.71 3.29
C THR A 224 7.19 -16.06 4.73
N GLU A 225 7.72 -15.33 5.71
CA GLU A 225 7.43 -15.53 7.13
C GLU A 225 7.53 -14.19 7.85
N PHE A 226 6.58 -13.92 8.74
CA PHE A 226 6.65 -12.80 9.67
C PHE A 226 7.69 -13.08 10.77
N THR A 227 8.44 -12.04 11.17
CA THR A 227 9.54 -12.13 12.14
C THR A 227 9.56 -10.95 13.11
N PHE A 228 8.45 -10.23 13.27
CA PHE A 228 8.37 -8.98 14.05
C PHE A 228 8.45 -9.19 15.58
N ASN A 229 8.78 -10.40 16.04
CA ASN A 229 9.04 -10.77 17.44
C ASN A 229 10.54 -10.70 17.83
N GLY A 230 11.34 -10.01 17.05
CA GLY A 230 12.75 -9.77 17.34
C GLY A 230 12.97 -8.77 18.47
N PRO A 231 14.24 -8.53 18.85
CA PRO A 231 14.60 -7.67 19.99
C PRO A 231 14.03 -6.26 19.91
N LYS A 232 14.00 -5.64 18.72
CA LYS A 232 13.46 -4.29 18.54
C LYS A 232 11.93 -4.26 18.67
N GLY A 233 11.23 -5.30 18.25
CA GLY A 233 9.80 -5.43 18.46
C GLY A 233 9.43 -5.56 19.93
N VAL A 234 10.20 -6.36 20.68
CA VAL A 234 10.03 -6.51 22.12
C VAL A 234 10.30 -5.19 22.84
N GLU A 235 11.43 -4.54 22.55
CA GLU A 235 11.81 -3.24 23.12
C GLU A 235 10.73 -2.17 22.87
N LEU A 236 10.16 -2.11 21.67
CA LEU A 236 9.06 -1.20 21.35
C LEU A 236 7.86 -1.42 22.29
N LEU A 237 7.44 -2.68 22.49
CA LEU A 237 6.32 -2.99 23.38
C LEU A 237 6.63 -2.73 24.84
N GLU A 238 7.87 -2.92 25.29
CA GLU A 238 8.30 -2.56 26.65
C GLU A 238 8.19 -1.05 26.89
N HIS A 239 8.53 -0.22 25.90
CA HIS A 239 8.32 1.21 25.99
C HIS A 239 6.83 1.56 26.08
N TYR A 240 5.98 0.97 25.25
CA TYR A 240 4.52 1.20 25.33
C TYR A 240 3.92 0.69 26.64
N GLN A 241 4.42 -0.39 27.22
CA GLN A 241 4.04 -0.87 28.56
C GLN A 241 4.40 0.16 29.65
N LYS A 242 5.59 0.77 29.55
CA LYS A 242 6.00 1.86 30.46
C LYS A 242 5.11 3.09 30.30
N LEU A 243 4.76 3.48 29.05
CA LEU A 243 3.83 4.57 28.80
C LEU A 243 2.45 4.29 29.40
N TYR A 244 1.95 3.07 29.27
CA TYR A 244 0.67 2.65 29.86
C TYR A 244 0.70 2.75 31.40
N ALA A 245 1.74 2.21 32.01
CA ALA A 245 1.91 2.27 33.48
C ALA A 245 2.03 3.72 33.99
N ALA A 246 2.67 4.60 33.23
CA ALA A 246 2.77 6.03 33.52
C ALA A 246 1.45 6.82 33.28
N GLY A 247 0.44 6.19 32.64
CA GLY A 247 -0.78 6.88 32.22
C GLY A 247 -0.54 7.86 31.07
N ALA A 248 0.47 7.59 30.24
CA ALA A 248 0.87 8.44 29.12
C ALA A 248 0.25 8.01 27.78
N LEU A 249 -0.56 6.97 27.76
CA LEU A 249 -1.36 6.58 26.61
C LEU A 249 -2.78 7.15 26.71
N ASP A 250 -3.38 7.44 25.57
CA ASP A 250 -4.80 7.78 25.49
C ASP A 250 -5.67 6.67 26.10
N SER A 251 -6.74 7.04 26.80
CA SER A 251 -7.61 6.10 27.51
C SER A 251 -8.26 5.04 26.62
N GLN A 252 -8.42 5.33 25.33
CA GLN A 252 -8.98 4.42 24.34
C GLN A 252 -7.93 3.78 23.42
N ALA A 253 -6.63 4.03 23.67
CA ALA A 253 -5.53 3.53 22.83
C ALA A 253 -5.54 2.01 22.61
N LEU A 254 -6.10 1.26 23.56
CA LEU A 254 -6.16 -0.20 23.53
C LEU A 254 -7.50 -0.76 23.01
N THR A 255 -8.43 0.10 22.62
CA THR A 255 -9.73 -0.33 22.11
C THR A 255 -9.74 -0.45 20.57
N ALA A 256 -10.54 -1.38 20.07
CA ALA A 256 -10.69 -1.57 18.62
C ALA A 256 -11.44 -0.40 17.94
N GLN A 257 -12.17 0.38 18.72
CA GLN A 257 -12.95 1.55 18.27
C GLN A 257 -12.22 2.82 18.70
N ALA A 258 -10.95 2.95 18.33
CA ALA A 258 -10.28 4.22 18.53
C ALA A 258 -11.06 5.26 17.70
N GLU A 259 -11.69 6.20 18.41
CA GLU A 259 -12.13 7.43 17.80
C GLU A 259 -10.97 7.96 16.96
N SER A 260 -11.25 8.49 15.78
CA SER A 260 -10.18 8.86 14.88
C SER A 260 -9.16 9.75 15.59
N ALA A 261 -7.90 9.44 15.44
CA ALA A 261 -6.81 10.24 16.03
C ALA A 261 -6.95 11.72 15.67
N GLY A 262 -7.46 12.05 14.47
CA GLY A 262 -7.76 13.40 14.04
C GLY A 262 -8.81 14.11 14.92
N ARG A 263 -9.87 13.41 15.35
CA ARG A 263 -10.88 14.01 16.24
C ARG A 263 -10.29 14.29 17.63
N LYS A 264 -9.50 13.37 18.18
CA LYS A 264 -8.81 13.57 19.46
C LYS A 264 -7.80 14.73 19.40
N PHE A 265 -7.11 14.86 18.28
CA PHE A 265 -6.21 15.99 18.04
C PHE A 265 -7.01 17.29 17.96
N GLN A 266 -8.15 17.32 17.26
CA GLN A 266 -9.06 18.46 17.20
C GLN A 266 -9.60 18.85 18.59
N GLN A 267 -9.91 17.88 19.44
CA GLN A 267 -10.32 18.07 20.84
C GLN A 267 -9.17 18.43 21.78
N GLN A 268 -7.93 18.45 21.28
CA GLN A 268 -6.71 18.73 22.04
C GLN A 268 -6.46 17.76 23.21
N SER A 269 -6.98 16.53 23.13
CA SER A 269 -6.69 15.43 24.07
C SER A 269 -5.46 14.61 23.64
N VAL A 270 -5.00 14.83 22.40
CA VAL A 270 -3.80 14.23 21.81
C VAL A 270 -2.94 15.32 21.20
N ALA A 271 -1.63 15.26 21.44
CA ALA A 271 -0.70 16.30 21.03
C ALA A 271 -0.10 16.13 19.64
N MET A 272 -0.09 14.90 19.09
CA MET A 272 0.42 14.61 17.75
C MET A 272 -0.54 13.71 16.98
N ASN A 273 -0.66 13.98 15.67
CA ASN A 273 -1.55 13.24 14.76
C ASN A 273 -0.94 13.17 13.36
N PRO A 274 -0.94 12.01 12.67
CA PRO A 274 -0.68 11.96 11.23
C PRO A 274 -1.70 12.83 10.49
N GLY A 275 -1.26 13.57 9.47
CA GLY A 275 -2.16 14.48 8.80
C GLY A 275 -1.85 14.74 7.33
N SER A 276 -2.83 15.33 6.66
CA SER A 276 -2.80 15.74 5.26
C SER A 276 -3.16 17.22 5.10
N ALA A 277 -2.99 17.76 3.90
CA ALA A 277 -3.43 19.14 3.60
C ALA A 277 -4.93 19.33 3.81
N HIS A 278 -5.73 18.29 3.50
CA HIS A 278 -7.17 18.30 3.72
C HIS A 278 -7.52 18.43 5.23
N ASP A 279 -6.77 17.72 6.09
CA ASP A 279 -6.98 17.81 7.55
C ASP A 279 -6.68 19.21 8.05
N LEU A 280 -5.61 19.87 7.55
CA LEU A 280 -5.31 21.26 7.93
C LEU A 280 -6.42 22.23 7.52
N GLU A 281 -6.98 22.07 6.32
CA GLU A 281 -8.10 22.89 5.87
C GLU A 281 -9.34 22.70 6.75
N ASN A 282 -9.62 21.46 7.16
CA ASN A 282 -10.72 21.16 8.09
C ASN A 282 -10.46 21.79 9.47
N PHE A 283 -9.25 21.63 10.03
CA PHE A 283 -8.91 22.26 11.31
C PHE A 283 -8.99 23.79 11.26
N LYS A 284 -8.61 24.40 10.13
CA LYS A 284 -8.76 25.85 9.93
C LYS A 284 -10.20 26.31 10.02
N LYS A 285 -11.15 25.53 9.51
CA LYS A 285 -12.59 25.83 9.49
C LYS A 285 -13.26 25.48 10.82
N GLU A 286 -12.99 24.27 11.34
CA GLU A 286 -13.73 23.68 12.45
C GLU A 286 -13.09 23.92 13.82
N ALA A 287 -11.77 24.08 13.88
CA ALA A 287 -10.99 24.25 15.10
C ALA A 287 -9.93 25.35 14.96
N PRO A 288 -10.32 26.63 14.70
CA PRO A 288 -9.38 27.71 14.42
C PRO A 288 -8.43 28.04 15.59
N SER A 289 -8.80 27.71 16.83
CA SER A 289 -7.90 27.83 18.00
C SER A 289 -6.75 26.84 17.93
N LEU A 290 -7.04 25.56 17.62
CA LEU A 290 -6.03 24.53 17.40
C LEU A 290 -5.16 24.89 16.18
N TYR A 291 -5.78 25.25 15.07
CA TYR A 291 -5.09 25.53 13.82
C TYR A 291 -3.93 26.52 13.96
N ARG A 292 -4.08 27.59 14.77
CA ARG A 292 -3.02 28.58 15.02
C ARG A 292 -1.77 28.00 15.71
N HIS A 293 -1.90 26.85 16.34
CA HIS A 293 -0.84 26.19 17.10
C HIS A 293 -0.32 24.90 16.44
N ILE A 294 -0.77 24.61 15.22
CA ILE A 294 -0.29 23.39 14.51
C ILE A 294 1.11 23.61 13.96
N GLY A 295 2.03 22.78 14.41
CA GLY A 295 3.32 22.55 13.76
C GLY A 295 3.27 21.33 12.85
N ILE A 296 4.18 21.29 11.86
CA ILE A 296 4.35 20.16 10.92
C ILE A 296 5.75 19.61 11.13
N THR A 297 5.87 18.29 11.28
CA THR A 297 7.14 17.58 11.44
C THR A 297 7.14 16.27 10.64
N ASP A 298 8.31 15.70 10.43
CA ASP A 298 8.44 14.37 9.84
C ASP A 298 7.80 13.30 10.76
N ALA A 299 7.35 12.20 10.19
CA ALA A 299 6.87 11.06 10.96
C ALA A 299 8.01 10.48 11.80
N VAL A 300 7.70 10.16 13.07
CA VAL A 300 8.65 9.57 14.01
C VAL A 300 9.21 8.25 13.48
N ASN A 301 10.53 8.11 13.47
CA ASN A 301 11.21 6.87 13.08
C ASN A 301 12.65 6.79 13.65
N ASN A 302 13.18 5.55 13.79
CA ASN A 302 14.57 5.30 14.21
C ASN A 302 15.45 4.80 13.04
N THR A 303 14.88 4.65 11.83
CA THR A 303 15.57 4.08 10.66
C THR A 303 16.10 5.15 9.70
N GLY A 304 15.70 6.40 9.87
CA GLY A 304 15.95 7.48 8.91
C GLY A 304 15.11 7.37 7.63
N LYS A 305 14.13 6.43 7.58
CA LYS A 305 13.27 6.20 6.43
C LYS A 305 11.81 6.41 6.79
N ALA A 306 11.12 7.25 6.03
CA ALA A 306 9.69 7.44 6.17
C ALA A 306 8.91 6.22 5.63
N ASN A 307 7.67 6.05 6.10
CA ASN A 307 6.74 5.12 5.47
C ASN A 307 6.12 5.75 4.22
N MET A 308 5.93 4.96 3.18
CA MET A 308 5.13 5.33 2.02
C MET A 308 4.11 4.24 1.69
N TYR A 309 3.03 4.66 1.07
CA TYR A 309 2.07 3.77 0.39
C TYR A 309 2.23 3.98 -1.10
N VAL A 310 2.19 2.90 -1.88
CA VAL A 310 2.39 2.94 -3.33
C VAL A 310 1.20 2.31 -4.05
N GLN A 311 0.78 2.95 -5.12
CA GLN A 311 -0.10 2.36 -6.12
C GLN A 311 0.71 2.06 -7.37
N GLY A 312 0.31 1.04 -8.10
CA GLY A 312 1.00 0.64 -9.32
C GLY A 312 0.05 0.23 -10.43
N LEU A 313 0.61 0.07 -11.61
CA LEU A 313 -0.06 -0.49 -12.78
C LEU A 313 0.53 -1.87 -13.09
N MET A 314 -0.23 -2.91 -12.78
CA MET A 314 0.08 -4.31 -13.12
C MET A 314 -0.30 -4.57 -14.57
N VAL A 315 0.54 -5.28 -15.30
CA VAL A 315 0.22 -5.78 -16.63
C VAL A 315 -0.16 -7.26 -16.53
N ASN A 316 -1.29 -7.62 -17.15
CA ASN A 316 -1.77 -8.98 -17.18
C ASN A 316 -0.85 -9.87 -18.01
N ALA A 317 -0.29 -10.92 -17.40
CA ALA A 317 0.60 -11.89 -18.08
C ALA A 317 -0.11 -12.67 -19.19
N GLN A 318 -1.45 -12.73 -19.16
CA GLN A 318 -2.27 -13.40 -20.18
C GLN A 318 -2.77 -12.44 -21.28
N SER A 319 -2.43 -11.14 -21.20
CA SER A 319 -2.77 -10.17 -22.25
C SER A 319 -2.29 -10.65 -23.62
N LYS A 320 -3.14 -10.48 -24.63
CA LYS A 320 -2.80 -10.76 -26.02
C LYS A 320 -2.09 -9.61 -26.71
N VAL A 321 -2.09 -8.43 -26.07
CA VAL A 321 -1.49 -7.18 -26.54
C VAL A 321 -0.40 -6.67 -25.58
N LYS A 322 0.39 -7.60 -25.03
CA LYS A 322 1.44 -7.30 -24.02
C LYS A 322 2.36 -6.11 -24.39
N PRO A 323 2.86 -5.99 -25.67
CA PRO A 323 3.70 -4.85 -26.02
C PRO A 323 2.98 -3.50 -25.82
N ALA A 324 1.72 -3.41 -26.24
CA ALA A 324 0.91 -2.20 -26.08
C ALA A 324 0.55 -1.96 -24.60
N ALA A 325 0.19 -3.00 -23.84
CA ALA A 325 -0.12 -2.92 -22.41
C ALA A 325 1.08 -2.43 -21.60
N VAL A 326 2.28 -2.96 -21.83
CA VAL A 326 3.52 -2.51 -21.16
C VAL A 326 3.86 -1.08 -21.57
N ALA A 327 3.75 -0.74 -22.86
CA ALA A 327 4.02 0.62 -23.34
C ALA A 327 3.05 1.63 -22.72
N PHE A 328 1.77 1.30 -22.59
CA PHE A 328 0.74 2.14 -22.01
C PHE A 328 0.93 2.31 -20.49
N ALA A 329 1.17 1.20 -19.76
CA ALA A 329 1.43 1.25 -18.33
C ALA A 329 2.67 2.10 -18.01
N HIS A 330 3.76 1.95 -18.77
CA HIS A 330 4.94 2.80 -18.62
C HIS A 330 4.63 4.27 -18.99
N PHE A 331 3.86 4.54 -20.07
CA PHE A 331 3.52 5.89 -20.49
C PHE A 331 2.75 6.66 -19.42
N ILE A 332 1.72 6.05 -18.81
CA ILE A 332 0.97 6.68 -17.69
C ILE A 332 1.87 6.91 -16.49
N THR A 333 2.82 5.99 -16.24
CA THR A 333 3.70 6.05 -15.07
C THR A 333 5.02 6.77 -15.34
N ASP A 334 5.21 7.39 -16.49
CA ASP A 334 6.37 8.21 -16.78
C ASP A 334 6.37 9.53 -15.96
N LYS A 335 7.52 10.19 -15.92
CA LYS A 335 7.68 11.45 -15.16
C LYS A 335 6.70 12.53 -15.60
N LYS A 336 6.48 12.71 -16.92
CA LYS A 336 5.60 13.76 -17.47
C LYS A 336 4.18 13.57 -16.95
N ASN A 337 3.64 12.37 -17.11
CA ASN A 337 2.25 12.06 -16.79
C ASN A 337 2.02 11.99 -15.28
N GLN A 338 2.94 11.41 -14.50
CA GLN A 338 2.83 11.44 -13.04
C GLN A 338 2.88 12.87 -12.47
N MET A 339 3.76 13.73 -13.00
CA MET A 339 3.81 15.14 -12.59
C MET A 339 2.54 15.90 -12.93
N ALA A 340 1.94 15.63 -14.09
CA ALA A 340 0.66 16.23 -14.47
C ALA A 340 -0.45 15.77 -13.52
N PHE A 341 -0.52 14.47 -13.20
CA PHE A 341 -1.51 13.94 -12.27
C PHE A 341 -1.34 14.47 -10.84
N ALA A 342 -0.11 14.59 -10.36
CA ALA A 342 0.18 15.14 -9.04
C ALA A 342 -0.24 16.60 -8.86
N LYS A 343 -0.40 17.36 -9.94
CA LYS A 343 -0.93 18.73 -9.91
C LYS A 343 -2.46 18.79 -9.86
N GLU A 344 -3.13 17.72 -10.26
CA GLU A 344 -4.59 17.60 -10.22
C GLU A 344 -5.08 17.05 -8.88
N VAL A 345 -4.25 16.25 -8.19
CA VAL A 345 -4.62 15.58 -6.93
C VAL A 345 -3.44 15.51 -5.96
N THR A 346 -3.73 15.46 -4.67
CA THR A 346 -2.70 15.44 -3.60
C THR A 346 -2.07 14.04 -3.48
N ILE A 347 -1.25 13.68 -4.48
CA ILE A 347 -0.41 12.48 -4.53
C ILE A 347 1.02 12.88 -4.90
N PHE A 348 1.93 11.91 -4.86
CA PHE A 348 3.34 12.14 -5.17
C PHE A 348 3.81 11.20 -6.28
N PRO A 349 4.60 11.69 -7.24
CA PRO A 349 5.19 10.85 -8.26
C PRO A 349 6.17 9.84 -7.68
N SER A 350 6.20 8.65 -8.26
CA SER A 350 7.16 7.59 -7.94
C SER A 350 8.46 7.69 -8.75
N THR A 351 8.58 8.64 -9.66
CA THR A 351 9.72 8.78 -10.57
C THR A 351 10.86 9.61 -9.98
N LYS A 352 12.11 9.23 -10.29
CA LYS A 352 13.32 9.94 -9.85
C LYS A 352 13.35 11.38 -10.34
N GLY A 353 13.77 12.29 -9.48
CA GLY A 353 13.87 13.71 -9.76
C GLY A 353 12.54 14.46 -9.91
N SER A 354 11.39 13.78 -9.76
CA SER A 354 10.08 14.45 -9.74
C SER A 354 9.87 15.24 -8.46
N LEU A 355 10.31 14.69 -7.33
CA LEU A 355 10.19 15.35 -6.02
C LEU A 355 11.16 16.53 -5.84
N ASP A 356 12.01 16.82 -6.83
CA ASP A 356 12.87 18.00 -6.89
C ASP A 356 12.25 19.15 -7.69
N ASP A 357 11.10 18.91 -8.34
CA ASP A 357 10.37 19.93 -9.09
C ASP A 357 9.96 21.09 -8.17
N PRO A 358 9.98 22.35 -8.66
CA PRO A 358 9.50 23.52 -7.91
C PRO A 358 8.12 23.35 -7.27
N TYR A 359 7.24 22.56 -7.85
CA TYR A 359 5.94 22.23 -7.27
C TYR A 359 6.04 21.56 -5.90
N PHE A 360 7.09 20.76 -5.66
CA PHE A 360 7.34 20.06 -4.40
C PHE A 360 8.39 20.71 -3.51
N THR A 361 9.01 21.81 -3.93
CA THR A 361 10.15 22.41 -3.20
C THR A 361 9.97 23.89 -2.88
N LYS A 362 9.11 24.60 -3.60
CA LYS A 362 8.89 26.05 -3.37
C LYS A 362 7.62 26.29 -2.56
N GLU A 363 7.76 27.09 -1.52
CA GLU A 363 6.64 27.55 -0.71
C GLU A 363 5.89 28.71 -1.42
N ASP A 364 4.57 28.72 -1.26
CA ASP A 364 3.67 29.80 -1.68
C ASP A 364 2.90 30.40 -0.49
N GLY A 365 3.26 30.00 0.74
CA GLY A 365 2.64 30.45 1.97
C GLY A 365 1.34 29.72 2.34
N THR A 366 0.87 28.79 1.51
CA THR A 366 -0.34 28.00 1.81
C THR A 366 -0.02 26.74 2.64
N ASP A 367 -1.00 26.28 3.43
CA ASP A 367 -0.88 25.05 4.20
C ASP A 367 -0.72 23.82 3.30
N ALA A 368 -1.41 23.80 2.17
CA ALA A 368 -1.29 22.74 1.17
C ALA A 368 0.15 22.60 0.68
N THR A 369 0.81 23.72 0.40
CA THR A 369 2.22 23.71 -0.02
C THR A 369 3.14 23.26 1.12
N ARG A 370 2.94 23.71 2.35
CA ARG A 370 3.75 23.27 3.50
C ARG A 370 3.69 21.76 3.71
N VAL A 371 2.48 21.16 3.69
CA VAL A 371 2.30 19.69 3.80
C VAL A 371 2.92 18.98 2.61
N ARG A 372 2.70 19.48 1.39
CA ARG A 372 3.24 18.88 0.17
C ARG A 372 4.77 18.83 0.20
N ILE A 373 5.44 19.91 0.58
CA ILE A 373 6.90 19.98 0.68
C ILE A 373 7.42 19.02 1.74
N ALA A 374 6.83 19.00 2.94
CA ALA A 374 7.22 18.08 4.00
C ALA A 374 7.08 16.61 3.55
N SER A 375 5.95 16.27 2.94
CA SER A 375 5.71 14.92 2.41
C SER A 375 6.70 14.53 1.29
N ALA A 376 6.94 15.43 0.34
CA ALA A 376 7.88 15.20 -0.75
C ALA A 376 9.30 14.96 -0.25
N LYS A 377 9.74 15.73 0.75
CA LYS A 377 11.04 15.55 1.41
C LYS A 377 11.16 14.16 2.02
N SER A 378 10.14 13.72 2.76
CA SER A 378 10.11 12.41 3.42
C SER A 378 10.12 11.26 2.41
N LEU A 379 9.43 11.42 1.26
CA LEU A 379 9.33 10.37 0.23
C LEU A 379 10.62 10.07 -0.52
N LYS A 380 11.59 11.00 -0.57
CA LYS A 380 12.85 10.79 -1.29
C LYS A 380 13.63 9.56 -0.80
N ASN A 381 13.47 9.20 0.46
CA ASN A 381 14.11 8.02 1.08
C ASN A 381 13.10 7.13 1.80
N ALA A 382 11.86 7.09 1.32
CA ALA A 382 10.81 6.30 1.95
C ALA A 382 10.85 4.83 1.50
N VAL A 383 10.31 3.96 2.34
CA VAL A 383 10.07 2.55 2.07
C VAL A 383 8.63 2.19 2.46
N ASN A 384 8.07 1.18 1.84
CA ASN A 384 6.79 0.63 2.29
C ASN A 384 7.06 -0.35 3.44
N TYR A 385 6.66 0.01 4.66
CA TYR A 385 6.76 -0.87 5.82
C TYR A 385 5.58 -1.84 5.95
N THR A 386 4.50 -1.66 5.19
CA THR A 386 3.38 -2.60 5.24
C THR A 386 3.77 -3.90 4.53
N PRO A 387 3.87 -5.04 5.23
CA PRO A 387 4.16 -6.31 4.58
C PRO A 387 3.05 -6.67 3.57
N VAL A 388 3.44 -6.99 2.34
CA VAL A 388 2.50 -7.29 1.24
C VAL A 388 1.44 -8.33 1.62
N PRO A 389 1.76 -9.46 2.31
CA PRO A 389 0.77 -10.48 2.66
C PRO A 389 -0.02 -10.19 3.93
N LEU A 390 0.05 -8.98 4.49
CA LEU A 390 -0.61 -8.63 5.75
C LEU A 390 -2.11 -8.44 5.57
N SER A 391 -2.90 -9.44 5.93
CA SER A 391 -4.37 -9.36 5.91
C SER A 391 -4.94 -8.61 7.13
N ASP A 392 -6.20 -8.19 7.05
CA ASP A 392 -6.91 -7.53 8.17
C ASP A 392 -7.05 -8.45 9.38
N GLN A 393 -7.17 -9.75 9.16
CA GLN A 393 -7.16 -10.74 10.24
C GLN A 393 -5.81 -10.74 10.96
N MET A 394 -4.68 -10.66 10.23
CA MET A 394 -3.34 -10.57 10.83
C MET A 394 -3.13 -9.26 11.58
N LYS A 395 -3.63 -8.13 11.06
CA LYS A 395 -3.62 -6.83 11.77
C LYS A 395 -4.39 -6.93 13.09
N THR A 396 -5.51 -7.64 13.11
CA THR A 396 -6.30 -7.88 14.32
C THR A 396 -5.56 -8.77 15.34
N VAL A 397 -4.87 -9.81 14.87
CA VAL A 397 -4.01 -10.66 15.72
C VAL A 397 -2.92 -9.83 16.39
N LEU A 398 -2.20 -9.01 15.61
CA LEU A 398 -1.14 -8.14 16.16
C LEU A 398 -1.70 -7.14 17.16
N ARG A 399 -2.78 -6.43 16.82
CA ARG A 399 -3.42 -5.45 17.72
C ARG A 399 -3.79 -6.07 19.07
N ASN A 400 -4.38 -7.27 19.07
CA ASN A 400 -4.75 -7.97 20.29
C ASN A 400 -3.53 -8.39 21.13
N ALA A 401 -2.45 -8.82 20.49
CA ALA A 401 -1.20 -9.15 21.15
C ALA A 401 -0.54 -7.91 21.78
N VAL A 402 -0.48 -6.81 21.04
CA VAL A 402 0.01 -5.51 21.52
C VAL A 402 -0.79 -5.06 22.74
N ALA A 403 -2.12 -5.12 22.67
CA ALA A 403 -2.97 -4.72 23.81
C ALA A 403 -2.69 -5.54 25.07
N LYS A 404 -2.52 -6.86 24.96
CA LYS A 404 -2.17 -7.72 26.11
C LYS A 404 -0.80 -7.39 26.69
N ALA A 405 0.20 -7.18 25.83
CA ALA A 405 1.55 -6.83 26.25
C ALA A 405 1.58 -5.47 26.95
N VAL A 406 0.97 -4.45 26.33
CA VAL A 406 0.94 -3.09 26.87
C VAL A 406 0.24 -3.04 28.24
N GLN A 407 -0.83 -3.83 28.44
CA GLN A 407 -1.51 -3.95 29.74
C GLN A 407 -0.75 -4.78 30.79
N GLY A 408 0.38 -5.38 30.44
CA GLY A 408 1.13 -6.28 31.34
C GLY A 408 0.44 -7.65 31.56
N LYS A 409 -0.60 -7.99 30.79
CA LYS A 409 -1.30 -9.27 30.87
C LYS A 409 -0.49 -10.44 30.31
N GLN A 410 0.49 -10.12 29.47
CA GLN A 410 1.43 -11.05 28.85
C GLN A 410 2.77 -10.33 28.67
N SER A 411 3.89 -11.06 28.75
CA SER A 411 5.18 -10.44 28.44
C SER A 411 5.23 -10.02 26.95
N PRO A 412 5.93 -8.93 26.61
CA PRO A 412 6.08 -8.51 25.22
C PRO A 412 6.57 -9.63 24.30
N GLN A 413 7.59 -10.39 24.71
CA GLN A 413 8.11 -11.52 23.93
C GLN A 413 7.03 -12.57 23.67
N ALA A 414 6.35 -13.07 24.71
CA ALA A 414 5.33 -14.12 24.56
C ALA A 414 4.12 -13.65 23.72
N ALA A 415 3.75 -12.37 23.83
CA ALA A 415 2.68 -11.78 23.03
C ALA A 415 3.05 -11.74 21.54
N LEU A 416 4.27 -11.30 21.22
CA LEU A 416 4.77 -11.25 19.84
C LEU A 416 5.01 -12.63 19.25
N ASP A 417 5.55 -13.59 20.04
CA ASP A 417 5.73 -14.98 19.57
C ASP A 417 4.40 -15.61 19.18
N GLY A 418 3.36 -15.41 20.00
CA GLY A 418 2.01 -15.85 19.69
C GLY A 418 1.43 -15.20 18.45
N ALA A 419 1.65 -13.90 18.27
CA ALA A 419 1.17 -13.14 17.10
C ALA A 419 1.88 -13.59 15.82
N VAL A 420 3.21 -13.70 15.84
CA VAL A 420 4.01 -14.18 14.69
C VAL A 420 3.60 -15.59 14.30
N ALA A 421 3.45 -16.51 15.28
CA ALA A 421 2.99 -17.87 14.99
C ALA A 421 1.59 -17.90 14.37
N ALA A 422 0.67 -17.06 14.84
CA ALA A 422 -0.68 -16.96 14.27
C ALA A 422 -0.67 -16.36 12.85
N CYS A 423 0.06 -15.27 12.63
CA CYS A 423 0.20 -14.64 11.30
C CYS A 423 0.83 -15.62 10.31
N ASN A 424 1.86 -16.37 10.71
CA ASN A 424 2.51 -17.35 9.83
C ASN A 424 1.60 -18.55 9.51
N ARG A 425 0.70 -18.96 10.41
CA ARG A 425 -0.35 -19.95 10.07
C ARG A 425 -1.33 -19.41 9.04
N LEU A 426 -1.81 -18.18 9.24
CA LEU A 426 -2.71 -17.53 8.27
C LEU A 426 -2.05 -17.35 6.88
N LEU A 427 -0.77 -17.00 6.87
CA LEU A 427 -0.01 -16.83 5.62
C LEU A 427 0.13 -18.15 4.83
N LYS A 428 0.23 -19.27 5.53
CA LYS A 428 0.31 -20.60 4.89
C LYS A 428 -1.03 -21.11 4.38
N SER A 429 -2.14 -20.62 4.91
CA SER A 429 -3.50 -21.00 4.51
C SER A 429 -4.09 -20.08 3.43
N ALA A 430 -3.44 -18.97 3.09
CA ALA A 430 -3.79 -18.04 2.01
C ALA A 430 -3.03 -18.39 0.71
#